data_f122f50ab5546f1a62a88638dfe3e637
#
_entry.id   f122f50ab5546f1a62a88638dfe3e637
#
_cell.length_a   1.000
_cell.length_b   1.000
_cell.length_c   1.000
_cell.angle_alpha   90.00
_cell.angle_beta   90.00
_cell.angle_gamma   90.00
#
_symmetry.space_group_name_H-M   'P 1'
#
loop_
_entity.id
_entity.type
_entity.pdbx_description
1 polymer ?
#
loop_
_entity_poly.entity_id
_entity_poly.type
_entity_poly.pdbx_seq_one_letter_code
_entity_poly.pdbx_strand_id
1 'polypeptide(L)'
;MAAETTIMGPSSRSAARPALLTHLVRSVRQQQLFVPGQHLLVAVSGGPDSVALLSLLHRLARSWRLTLTAVHCNYGLRGAESDGDESFIKTFCRERQLSLVIHRPILGKRRQRSSLQAAARDARYDFMKQLAQEVGADHIAVGHTANDQAETVIMWLLRGTGMAGLAGMPYAREDRIIRPLLAATREEVLAYLDHEGLTYRRDSSNEKPLYHRNRIRKELLPVITRLAPDAVRALQRQADLLREDEQYLTGITNELVRALVSHDSRGVQRVDRQTFVELPVALQRRLVRAVLRTYDDVGRASSVRVVESVRRIFLKGRSGARLSLRQALVILDQGAVRFSSGARGDHGHETDSRQGKKEALPLPVPSTVYWAGTNQQIQVQLMTRRAAEEMGRAPSQGLVSFDADRVSEPLLVRAWQTGDRFSPHGMK
;
A
#
# COMPACT_ATOMS: atom_id res chain seq x y z
N MET A 1 69.98 19.38 -19.36
CA MET A 1 69.29 18.16 -19.09
C MET A 1 67.80 18.45 -19.37
N ALA A 2 67.32 18.00 -20.53
CA ALA A 2 65.93 18.20 -20.95
C ALA A 2 65.08 17.09 -20.35
N ALA A 3 63.96 17.48 -19.67
CA ALA A 3 63.00 16.55 -19.16
C ALA A 3 62.09 16.08 -20.30
N GLU A 4 62.15 14.79 -20.64
CA GLU A 4 61.25 14.15 -21.56
C GLU A 4 59.86 14.04 -20.91
N THR A 5 58.90 14.80 -21.48
CA THR A 5 57.47 14.67 -21.14
C THR A 5 56.92 13.50 -21.97
N THR A 6 56.79 12.33 -21.34
CA THR A 6 56.09 11.18 -21.94
C THR A 6 54.60 11.47 -22.01
N ILE A 7 54.12 11.80 -23.20
CA ILE A 7 52.70 11.88 -23.51
C ILE A 7 52.16 10.44 -23.62
N MET A 8 51.47 9.96 -22.59
CA MET A 8 50.66 8.75 -22.69
C MET A 8 49.53 9.00 -23.68
N GLY A 9 49.59 8.36 -24.83
CA GLY A 9 48.50 8.32 -25.80
C GLY A 9 47.29 7.61 -25.22
N PRO A 10 46.06 7.86 -25.77
CA PRO A 10 44.86 7.24 -25.28
C PRO A 10 44.94 5.73 -25.42
N SER A 11 44.87 5.02 -24.27
CA SER A 11 44.80 3.56 -24.27
C SER A 11 43.64 3.12 -25.12
N SER A 12 43.85 2.15 -26.00
CA SER A 12 42.83 1.55 -26.86
C SER A 12 41.64 1.10 -26.00
N ARG A 13 40.51 1.85 -26.07
CA ARG A 13 39.26 1.49 -25.37
C ARG A 13 38.81 0.16 -25.95
N SER A 14 38.94 -0.89 -25.15
CA SER A 14 38.43 -2.23 -25.46
C SER A 14 36.98 -2.12 -25.90
N ALA A 15 36.64 -2.73 -27.05
CA ALA A 15 35.28 -2.83 -27.58
C ALA A 15 34.35 -3.72 -26.73
N ALA A 16 34.80 -4.12 -25.53
CA ALA A 16 33.99 -4.92 -24.59
C ALA A 16 32.80 -4.14 -24.07
N ARG A 17 31.67 -4.82 -24.02
CA ARG A 17 30.41 -4.26 -23.51
C ARG A 17 30.60 -3.87 -22.05
N PRO A 18 30.28 -2.65 -21.60
CA PRO A 18 30.41 -2.25 -20.20
C PRO A 18 29.68 -3.21 -19.27
N ALA A 19 30.32 -3.60 -18.18
CA ALA A 19 29.77 -4.57 -17.22
C ALA A 19 28.38 -4.15 -16.71
N LEU A 20 28.20 -2.85 -16.43
CA LEU A 20 26.90 -2.32 -15.98
C LEU A 20 25.80 -2.41 -17.04
N LEU A 21 26.13 -2.27 -18.35
CA LEU A 21 25.16 -2.48 -19.44
C LEU A 21 24.70 -3.93 -19.51
N THR A 22 25.62 -4.87 -19.33
CA THR A 22 25.29 -6.31 -19.26
C THR A 22 24.40 -6.61 -18.06
N HIS A 23 24.70 -6.00 -16.93
CA HIS A 23 23.94 -6.12 -15.70
C HIS A 23 22.50 -5.57 -15.87
N LEU A 24 22.37 -4.38 -16.45
CA LEU A 24 21.06 -3.78 -16.76
C LEU A 24 20.24 -4.67 -17.69
N VAL A 25 20.80 -5.17 -18.80
CA VAL A 25 20.10 -6.06 -19.74
C VAL A 25 19.63 -7.34 -19.06
N ARG A 26 20.46 -7.92 -18.18
CA ARG A 26 20.07 -9.09 -17.39
C ARG A 26 18.90 -8.77 -16.49
N SER A 27 18.98 -7.69 -15.73
CA SER A 27 17.91 -7.22 -14.84
C SER A 27 16.60 -6.97 -15.59
N VAL A 28 16.65 -6.29 -16.74
CA VAL A 28 15.48 -6.02 -17.57
C VAL A 28 14.81 -7.31 -18.05
N ARG A 29 15.59 -8.31 -18.48
CA ARG A 29 15.07 -9.60 -18.97
C ARG A 29 14.49 -10.45 -17.83
N GLN A 30 15.22 -10.57 -16.71
CA GLN A 30 14.79 -11.37 -15.57
C GLN A 30 13.51 -10.82 -14.91
N GLN A 31 13.42 -9.50 -14.81
CA GLN A 31 12.30 -8.83 -14.19
C GLN A 31 11.22 -8.35 -15.17
N GLN A 32 11.39 -8.66 -16.46
CA GLN A 32 10.45 -8.31 -17.54
C GLN A 32 10.04 -6.82 -17.52
N LEU A 33 11.02 -5.91 -17.35
CA LEU A 33 10.76 -4.50 -17.10
C LEU A 33 10.26 -3.76 -18.34
N PHE A 34 10.78 -4.09 -19.51
CA PHE A 34 10.35 -3.58 -20.80
C PHE A 34 10.88 -4.47 -21.94
N VAL A 35 10.28 -4.33 -23.11
CA VAL A 35 10.61 -5.09 -24.31
C VAL A 35 11.05 -4.16 -25.45
N PRO A 36 11.71 -4.70 -26.49
CA PRO A 36 12.05 -3.91 -27.67
C PRO A 36 10.83 -3.23 -28.32
N GLY A 37 11.03 -2.01 -28.84
CA GLY A 37 9.99 -1.21 -29.49
C GLY A 37 9.22 -0.29 -28.58
N GLN A 38 9.40 -0.38 -27.25
CA GLN A 38 8.67 0.43 -26.27
C GLN A 38 9.23 1.85 -26.13
N HIS A 39 8.36 2.74 -25.68
CA HIS A 39 8.68 4.12 -25.32
C HIS A 39 8.92 4.26 -23.82
N LEU A 40 10.09 4.75 -23.42
CA LEU A 40 10.47 4.94 -22.02
C LEU A 40 10.58 6.43 -21.69
N LEU A 41 9.85 6.89 -20.67
CA LEU A 41 10.05 8.18 -20.04
C LEU A 41 11.14 8.03 -18.96
N VAL A 42 12.29 8.69 -19.12
CA VAL A 42 13.43 8.53 -18.22
C VAL A 42 13.56 9.72 -17.29
N ALA A 43 13.38 9.49 -15.99
CA ALA A 43 13.51 10.54 -14.96
C ALA A 43 14.99 10.88 -14.70
N VAL A 44 15.39 12.11 -14.98
CA VAL A 44 16.78 12.55 -14.88
C VAL A 44 16.91 13.74 -13.92
N SER A 45 17.60 13.54 -12.81
CA SER A 45 17.89 14.59 -11.82
C SER A 45 19.21 15.32 -12.03
N GLY A 46 20.08 14.80 -12.88
CA GLY A 46 21.46 15.25 -13.03
C GLY A 46 22.47 14.48 -12.17
N GLY A 47 22.01 13.77 -11.15
CA GLY A 47 22.85 12.93 -10.31
C GLY A 47 23.37 11.66 -11.01
N PRO A 48 24.41 11.00 -10.46
CA PRO A 48 25.12 9.92 -11.13
C PRO A 48 24.21 8.78 -11.58
N ASP A 49 23.32 8.32 -10.71
CA ASP A 49 22.46 7.16 -10.97
C ASP A 49 21.49 7.43 -12.14
N SER A 50 20.95 8.65 -12.22
CA SER A 50 20.04 9.05 -13.29
C SER A 50 20.73 9.30 -14.64
N VAL A 51 21.94 9.85 -14.60
CA VAL A 51 22.77 10.06 -15.79
C VAL A 51 23.25 8.71 -16.36
N ALA A 52 23.68 7.79 -15.50
CA ALA A 52 24.05 6.45 -15.92
C ALA A 52 22.88 5.70 -16.53
N LEU A 53 21.67 5.77 -15.91
CA LEU A 53 20.46 5.15 -16.44
C LEU A 53 20.15 5.68 -17.85
N LEU A 54 20.12 7.00 -18.02
CA LEU A 54 19.81 7.61 -19.33
C LEU A 54 20.85 7.22 -20.39
N SER A 55 22.14 7.24 -20.04
CA SER A 55 23.24 6.83 -20.94
C SER A 55 23.12 5.36 -21.35
N LEU A 56 22.86 4.45 -20.40
CA LEU A 56 22.70 3.02 -20.66
C LEU A 56 21.49 2.72 -21.57
N LEU A 57 20.36 3.36 -21.30
CA LEU A 57 19.15 3.21 -22.10
C LEU A 57 19.36 3.79 -23.50
N HIS A 58 20.05 4.93 -23.64
CA HIS A 58 20.40 5.50 -24.94
C HIS A 58 21.30 4.55 -25.74
N ARG A 59 22.26 3.90 -25.13
CA ARG A 59 23.09 2.87 -25.83
C ARG A 59 22.25 1.66 -26.30
N LEU A 60 21.21 1.30 -25.56
CA LEU A 60 20.29 0.22 -25.94
C LEU A 60 19.28 0.66 -26.99
N ALA A 61 18.96 1.95 -27.08
CA ALA A 61 17.84 2.46 -27.86
C ALA A 61 17.84 1.99 -29.30
N ARG A 62 18.99 2.04 -29.99
CA ARG A 62 19.10 1.60 -31.38
C ARG A 62 18.86 0.08 -31.53
N SER A 63 19.53 -0.74 -30.73
CA SER A 63 19.46 -2.21 -30.86
C SER A 63 18.13 -2.79 -30.37
N TRP A 64 17.47 -2.10 -29.43
CA TRP A 64 16.18 -2.49 -28.90
C TRP A 64 15.01 -1.68 -29.49
N ARG A 65 15.29 -0.78 -30.43
CA ARG A 65 14.29 0.11 -31.06
C ARG A 65 13.44 0.85 -30.01
N LEU A 66 14.09 1.34 -28.94
CA LEU A 66 13.40 2.10 -27.90
C LEU A 66 13.24 3.56 -28.32
N THR A 67 12.08 4.12 -28.00
CA THR A 67 11.88 5.57 -27.97
C THR A 67 12.20 6.06 -26.56
N LEU A 68 12.99 7.14 -26.45
CA LEU A 68 13.37 7.69 -25.15
C LEU A 68 12.95 9.16 -25.06
N THR A 69 12.26 9.51 -23.98
CA THR A 69 12.00 10.90 -23.60
C THR A 69 12.57 11.13 -22.20
N ALA A 70 13.55 12.00 -22.05
CA ALA A 70 14.06 12.42 -20.76
C ALA A 70 13.10 13.40 -20.09
N VAL A 71 12.91 13.29 -18.78
CA VAL A 71 12.13 14.25 -17.98
C VAL A 71 12.94 14.76 -16.80
N HIS A 72 13.04 16.08 -16.68
CA HIS A 72 13.69 16.76 -15.57
C HIS A 72 12.69 17.64 -14.81
N CYS A 73 12.65 17.53 -13.47
CA CYS A 73 11.80 18.36 -12.62
C CYS A 73 12.67 19.36 -11.84
N ASN A 74 12.59 20.63 -12.21
CA ASN A 74 13.24 21.72 -11.49
C ASN A 74 12.24 22.39 -10.53
N TYR A 75 12.43 22.16 -9.23
CA TYR A 75 11.57 22.72 -8.17
C TYR A 75 11.98 24.09 -7.69
N GLY A 76 13.10 24.65 -8.18
CA GLY A 76 13.64 25.93 -7.74
C GLY A 76 14.08 25.97 -6.26
N LEU A 77 14.10 24.82 -5.55
CA LEU A 77 14.35 24.75 -4.10
C LEU A 77 15.77 25.15 -3.69
N ARG A 78 16.71 25.16 -4.63
CA ARG A 78 18.13 25.50 -4.41
C ARG A 78 18.59 26.70 -5.26
N GLY A 79 17.66 27.46 -5.82
CA GLY A 79 17.97 28.61 -6.67
C GLY A 79 18.91 28.27 -7.82
N ALA A 80 20.03 28.97 -7.94
CA ALA A 80 20.99 28.81 -9.02
C ALA A 80 21.55 27.37 -9.21
N GLU A 81 21.63 26.56 -8.14
CA GLU A 81 22.03 25.15 -8.27
C GLU A 81 20.99 24.34 -9.07
N SER A 82 19.70 24.59 -8.80
CA SER A 82 18.60 23.92 -9.53
C SER A 82 18.60 24.30 -11.02
N ASP A 83 18.91 25.57 -11.34
CA ASP A 83 19.02 26.03 -12.72
C ASP A 83 20.29 25.49 -13.39
N GLY A 84 21.36 25.33 -12.65
CA GLY A 84 22.59 24.66 -13.11
C GLY A 84 22.37 23.19 -13.45
N ASP A 85 21.57 22.46 -12.64
CA ASP A 85 21.21 21.07 -12.93
C ASP A 85 20.34 20.97 -14.19
N GLU A 86 19.38 21.87 -14.37
CA GLU A 86 18.56 21.93 -15.58
C GLU A 86 19.41 22.21 -16.81
N SER A 87 20.34 23.17 -16.73
CA SER A 87 21.23 23.54 -17.83
C SER A 87 22.16 22.36 -18.21
N PHE A 88 22.68 21.64 -17.23
CA PHE A 88 23.46 20.43 -17.45
C PHE A 88 22.66 19.38 -18.21
N ILE A 89 21.43 19.08 -17.78
CA ILE A 89 20.56 18.09 -18.43
C ILE A 89 20.19 18.52 -19.87
N LYS A 90 19.90 19.81 -20.09
CA LYS A 90 19.66 20.34 -21.45
C LYS A 90 20.84 20.05 -22.37
N THR A 91 22.05 20.35 -21.91
CA THR A 91 23.27 20.11 -22.69
C THR A 91 23.50 18.62 -22.93
N PHE A 92 23.35 17.79 -21.89
CA PHE A 92 23.50 16.34 -21.98
C PHE A 92 22.55 15.70 -23.01
N CYS A 93 21.28 16.11 -23.00
CA CYS A 93 20.26 15.61 -23.93
C CYS A 93 20.50 16.11 -25.36
N ARG A 94 20.82 17.40 -25.53
CA ARG A 94 21.11 18.00 -26.82
C ARG A 94 22.26 17.31 -27.55
N GLU A 95 23.38 17.06 -26.85
CA GLU A 95 24.55 16.38 -27.42
C GLU A 95 24.25 14.95 -27.88
N ARG A 96 23.21 14.33 -27.31
CA ARG A 96 22.79 12.95 -27.62
C ARG A 96 21.52 12.86 -28.43
N GLN A 97 21.01 14.00 -28.88
CA GLN A 97 19.75 14.11 -29.66
C GLN A 97 18.55 13.44 -28.98
N LEU A 98 18.48 13.54 -27.64
CA LEU A 98 17.42 13.00 -26.83
C LEU A 98 16.29 14.03 -26.62
N SER A 99 15.05 13.60 -26.78
CA SER A 99 13.88 14.42 -26.41
C SER A 99 13.91 14.70 -24.89
N LEU A 100 13.66 15.97 -24.52
CA LEU A 100 13.70 16.41 -23.13
C LEU A 100 12.47 17.24 -22.79
N VAL A 101 11.78 16.87 -21.73
CA VAL A 101 10.71 17.66 -21.11
C VAL A 101 11.19 18.19 -19.76
N ILE A 102 11.03 19.49 -19.56
CA ILE A 102 11.36 20.15 -18.30
C ILE A 102 10.09 20.59 -17.62
N HIS A 103 9.93 20.16 -16.37
CA HIS A 103 8.81 20.54 -15.52
C HIS A 103 9.30 21.46 -14.39
N ARG A 104 8.66 22.63 -14.28
CA ARG A 104 8.90 23.60 -13.22
C ARG A 104 7.63 23.79 -12.41
N PRO A 105 7.36 22.90 -11.44
CA PRO A 105 6.13 22.99 -10.66
C PRO A 105 6.16 24.19 -9.71
N ILE A 106 5.05 24.92 -9.64
CA ILE A 106 4.81 25.90 -8.59
C ILE A 106 4.36 25.11 -7.35
N LEU A 107 5.23 24.94 -6.37
CA LEU A 107 4.89 24.31 -5.10
C LEU A 107 3.93 25.23 -4.32
N GLY A 108 2.62 25.06 -4.55
CA GLY A 108 1.59 25.78 -3.82
C GLY A 108 1.62 25.51 -2.31
N LYS A 109 0.90 26.35 -1.53
CA LYS A 109 0.83 26.36 -0.05
C LYS A 109 0.27 25.07 0.61
N ARG A 110 0.34 23.91 -0.01
CA ARG A 110 -0.01 22.59 0.57
C ARG A 110 0.92 22.16 1.73
N ARG A 111 1.44 23.13 2.47
CA ARG A 111 2.48 23.02 3.49
C ARG A 111 2.07 22.33 4.80
N GLN A 112 0.79 21.98 5.01
CA GLN A 112 0.33 21.67 6.38
C GLN A 112 0.33 20.18 6.79
N ARG A 113 0.55 19.21 5.89
CA ARG A 113 0.43 17.78 6.25
C ARG A 113 1.59 16.85 5.87
N SER A 114 2.55 17.31 5.06
CA SER A 114 3.71 16.50 4.66
C SER A 114 4.99 17.33 4.67
N SER A 115 6.16 16.68 4.81
CA SER A 115 7.43 17.38 4.62
C SER A 115 7.51 17.90 3.18
N LEU A 116 8.17 19.04 2.96
CA LEU A 116 8.36 19.66 1.65
C LEU A 116 8.91 18.67 0.61
N GLN A 117 9.79 17.75 1.04
CA GLN A 117 10.35 16.72 0.17
C GLN A 117 9.34 15.62 -0.21
N ALA A 118 8.45 15.24 0.71
CA ALA A 118 7.39 14.29 0.39
C ALA A 118 6.41 14.91 -0.62
N ALA A 119 6.00 16.16 -0.42
CA ALA A 119 5.13 16.87 -1.35
C ALA A 119 5.76 17.03 -2.75
N ALA A 120 7.06 17.39 -2.81
CA ALA A 120 7.80 17.49 -4.06
C ALA A 120 7.97 16.11 -4.75
N ARG A 121 8.14 15.05 -3.96
CA ARG A 121 8.19 13.67 -4.49
C ARG A 121 6.85 13.27 -5.11
N ASP A 122 5.75 13.47 -4.41
CA ASP A 122 4.41 13.12 -4.89
C ASP A 122 4.07 13.91 -6.16
N ALA A 123 4.27 15.21 -6.16
CA ALA A 123 4.06 16.08 -7.33
C ALA A 123 4.89 15.62 -8.55
N ARG A 124 6.15 15.18 -8.32
CA ARG A 124 7.00 14.64 -9.39
C ARG A 124 6.42 13.37 -10.01
N TYR A 125 5.97 12.44 -9.18
CA TYR A 125 5.40 11.20 -9.68
C TYR A 125 4.07 11.42 -10.41
N ASP A 126 3.22 12.29 -9.89
CA ASP A 126 1.93 12.64 -10.52
C ASP A 126 2.16 13.29 -11.89
N PHE A 127 3.08 14.23 -11.98
CA PHE A 127 3.46 14.84 -13.26
C PHE A 127 4.03 13.81 -14.25
N MET A 128 4.96 12.95 -13.82
CA MET A 128 5.55 11.94 -14.70
C MET A 128 4.51 10.95 -15.21
N LYS A 129 3.51 10.59 -14.42
CA LYS A 129 2.40 9.72 -14.84
C LYS A 129 1.54 10.41 -15.91
N GLN A 130 1.18 11.67 -15.68
CA GLN A 130 0.43 12.47 -16.63
C GLN A 130 1.22 12.59 -17.96
N LEU A 131 2.48 13.00 -17.88
CA LEU A 131 3.34 13.12 -19.07
C LEU A 131 3.48 11.80 -19.81
N ALA A 132 3.65 10.67 -19.09
CA ALA A 132 3.74 9.35 -19.73
C ALA A 132 2.48 8.99 -20.53
N GLN A 133 1.30 9.42 -20.08
CA GLN A 133 0.05 9.27 -20.84
C GLN A 133 0.01 10.18 -22.06
N GLU A 134 0.42 11.45 -21.91
CA GLU A 134 0.42 12.45 -22.98
C GLU A 134 1.36 12.07 -24.14
N VAL A 135 2.56 11.56 -23.83
CA VAL A 135 3.55 11.16 -24.83
C VAL A 135 3.43 9.70 -25.27
N GLY A 136 2.49 8.95 -24.74
CA GLY A 136 2.31 7.53 -25.05
C GLY A 136 3.47 6.66 -24.55
N ALA A 137 4.12 7.00 -23.42
CA ALA A 137 5.20 6.19 -22.89
C ALA A 137 4.65 4.95 -22.14
N ASP A 138 5.25 3.79 -22.43
CA ASP A 138 4.89 2.52 -21.81
C ASP A 138 5.32 2.46 -20.34
N HIS A 139 6.53 2.99 -20.05
CA HIS A 139 7.11 2.94 -18.70
C HIS A 139 7.83 4.23 -18.34
N ILE A 140 7.94 4.46 -17.01
CA ILE A 140 8.70 5.54 -16.38
C ILE A 140 9.92 4.93 -15.70
N ALA A 141 11.12 5.11 -16.28
CA ALA A 141 12.36 4.58 -15.75
C ALA A 141 12.99 5.55 -14.73
N VAL A 142 13.31 5.05 -13.54
CA VAL A 142 13.95 5.83 -12.47
C VAL A 142 15.25 5.18 -11.99
N GLY A 143 16.26 6.01 -11.69
CA GLY A 143 17.62 5.58 -11.36
C GLY A 143 17.81 5.18 -9.89
N HIS A 144 16.99 4.28 -9.34
CA HIS A 144 17.24 3.69 -8.03
C HIS A 144 18.22 2.52 -8.13
N THR A 145 19.13 2.41 -7.14
CA THR A 145 20.22 1.44 -7.11
C THR A 145 20.08 0.45 -5.94
N ALA A 146 20.97 -0.53 -5.86
CA ALA A 146 21.07 -1.48 -4.74
C ALA A 146 21.36 -0.77 -3.41
N ASN A 147 22.07 0.36 -3.42
CA ASN A 147 22.28 1.17 -2.23
C ASN A 147 20.97 1.79 -1.74
N ASP A 148 20.13 2.31 -2.65
CA ASP A 148 18.80 2.80 -2.29
C ASP A 148 17.90 1.67 -1.75
N GLN A 149 18.03 0.46 -2.28
CA GLN A 149 17.34 -0.72 -1.80
C GLN A 149 17.79 -1.07 -0.37
N ALA A 150 19.09 -1.15 -0.12
CA ALA A 150 19.67 -1.40 1.20
C ALA A 150 19.18 -0.36 2.24
N GLU A 151 19.21 0.94 1.89
CA GLU A 151 18.67 2.00 2.73
C GLU A 151 17.19 1.78 3.06
N THR A 152 16.41 1.36 2.08
CA THR A 152 14.95 1.10 2.23
C THR A 152 14.71 -0.11 3.12
N VAL A 153 15.43 -1.20 2.93
CA VAL A 153 15.33 -2.43 3.76
C VAL A 153 15.67 -2.10 5.21
N ILE A 154 16.80 -1.43 5.45
CA ILE A 154 17.22 -1.03 6.81
C ILE A 154 16.17 -0.11 7.45
N MET A 155 15.66 0.87 6.71
CA MET A 155 14.62 1.78 7.21
C MET A 155 13.35 1.03 7.65
N TRP A 156 12.92 0.05 6.88
CA TRP A 156 11.76 -0.77 7.21
C TRP A 156 12.04 -1.74 8.36
N LEU A 157 13.24 -2.34 8.41
CA LEU A 157 13.67 -3.18 9.51
C LEU A 157 13.60 -2.44 10.85
N LEU A 158 14.14 -1.22 10.90
CA LEU A 158 14.11 -0.37 12.09
C LEU A 158 12.69 0.07 12.49
N ARG A 159 11.73 0.05 11.57
CA ARG A 159 10.31 0.33 11.84
C ARG A 159 9.53 -0.91 12.29
N GLY A 160 10.14 -2.07 12.31
CA GLY A 160 9.48 -3.32 12.70
C GLY A 160 8.41 -3.78 11.72
N THR A 161 8.67 -3.66 10.41
CA THR A 161 7.74 -4.11 9.37
C THR A 161 7.82 -5.63 9.15
N GLY A 162 6.78 -6.22 8.57
CA GLY A 162 6.80 -7.61 8.10
C GLY A 162 7.49 -7.77 6.74
N MET A 163 7.35 -8.98 6.16
CA MET A 163 7.98 -9.36 4.87
C MET A 163 7.74 -8.34 3.76
N ALA A 164 6.52 -7.84 3.61
CA ALA A 164 6.18 -6.85 2.59
C ALA A 164 7.05 -5.58 2.62
N GLY A 165 7.46 -5.12 3.79
CA GLY A 165 8.37 -3.98 3.90
C GLY A 165 9.83 -4.37 3.69
N LEU A 166 10.26 -5.55 4.17
CA LEU A 166 11.62 -6.05 3.98
C LEU A 166 11.89 -6.45 2.52
N ALA A 167 10.87 -6.78 1.74
CA ALA A 167 10.94 -6.92 0.28
C ALA A 167 11.39 -5.63 -0.43
N GLY A 168 11.41 -4.49 0.27
CA GLY A 168 11.93 -3.22 -0.20
C GLY A 168 11.15 -2.63 -1.38
N MET A 169 11.86 -1.98 -2.30
CA MET A 169 11.29 -1.42 -3.52
C MET A 169 11.14 -2.51 -4.58
N PRO A 170 9.97 -2.61 -5.26
CA PRO A 170 9.83 -3.52 -6.41
C PRO A 170 10.58 -2.98 -7.63
N TYR A 171 10.97 -3.87 -8.55
CA TYR A 171 11.57 -3.49 -9.82
C TYR A 171 10.57 -2.77 -10.74
N ALA A 172 9.33 -3.23 -10.73
CA ALA A 172 8.21 -2.61 -11.45
C ALA A 172 7.05 -2.33 -10.50
N ARG A 173 6.27 -1.29 -10.79
CA ARG A 173 5.03 -0.93 -10.07
C ARG A 173 3.87 -0.87 -11.05
N GLU A 174 2.66 -1.08 -10.57
CA GLU A 174 1.42 -1.00 -11.35
C GLU A 174 1.22 0.34 -12.08
N ASP A 175 1.77 1.42 -11.52
CA ASP A 175 1.74 2.77 -12.10
C ASP A 175 2.86 3.04 -13.13
N ARG A 176 3.29 2.00 -13.85
CA ARG A 176 4.28 2.02 -14.93
C ARG A 176 5.72 2.40 -14.53
N ILE A 177 6.01 2.56 -13.24
CA ILE A 177 7.36 2.91 -12.78
C ILE A 177 8.25 1.68 -12.77
N ILE A 178 9.41 1.76 -13.43
CA ILE A 178 10.42 0.71 -13.47
C ILE A 178 11.78 1.19 -12.91
N ARG A 179 12.57 0.25 -12.38
CA ARG A 179 13.89 0.52 -11.75
C ARG A 179 14.95 -0.39 -12.32
N PRO A 180 15.46 -0.12 -13.53
CA PRO A 180 16.39 -1.01 -14.23
C PRO A 180 17.74 -1.18 -13.53
N LEU A 181 18.14 -0.20 -12.68
CA LEU A 181 19.41 -0.23 -11.94
C LEU A 181 19.26 -0.73 -10.49
N LEU A 182 18.10 -1.26 -10.08
CA LEU A 182 17.86 -1.62 -8.67
C LEU A 182 18.80 -2.71 -8.14
N ALA A 183 19.36 -3.55 -9.01
CA ALA A 183 20.37 -4.56 -8.65
C ALA A 183 21.81 -4.05 -8.78
N ALA A 184 22.04 -2.88 -9.37
CA ALA A 184 23.36 -2.31 -9.55
C ALA A 184 23.79 -1.52 -8.31
N THR A 185 25.04 -1.66 -7.90
CA THR A 185 25.60 -0.86 -6.80
C THR A 185 26.02 0.53 -7.26
N ARG A 186 26.16 1.45 -6.32
CA ARG A 186 26.62 2.81 -6.60
C ARG A 186 28.05 2.82 -7.14
N GLU A 187 28.91 1.91 -6.66
CA GLU A 187 30.26 1.73 -7.14
C GLU A 187 30.29 1.33 -8.62
N GLU A 188 29.42 0.41 -9.05
CA GLU A 188 29.27 0.01 -10.46
C GLU A 188 28.78 1.17 -11.33
N VAL A 189 27.87 1.98 -10.81
CA VAL A 189 27.37 3.18 -11.50
C VAL A 189 28.48 4.20 -11.69
N LEU A 190 29.26 4.49 -10.65
CA LEU A 190 30.39 5.45 -10.72
C LEU A 190 31.49 4.94 -11.64
N ALA A 191 31.85 3.67 -11.55
CA ALA A 191 32.85 3.05 -12.44
C ALA A 191 32.41 3.11 -13.92
N TYR A 192 31.11 2.94 -14.21
CA TYR A 192 30.58 3.11 -15.56
C TYR A 192 30.71 4.55 -16.05
N LEU A 193 30.31 5.53 -15.23
CA LEU A 193 30.39 6.94 -15.60
C LEU A 193 31.85 7.38 -15.86
N ASP A 194 32.78 6.94 -15.04
CA ASP A 194 34.20 7.19 -15.20
C ASP A 194 34.73 6.57 -16.50
N HIS A 195 34.45 5.30 -16.75
CA HIS A 195 34.81 4.59 -17.96
C HIS A 195 34.31 5.28 -19.24
N GLU A 196 33.06 5.80 -19.20
CA GLU A 196 32.47 6.51 -20.35
C GLU A 196 32.85 8.00 -20.42
N GLY A 197 33.62 8.50 -19.44
CA GLY A 197 33.97 9.91 -19.33
C GLY A 197 32.77 10.84 -19.14
N LEU A 198 31.73 10.36 -18.46
CA LEU A 198 30.49 11.09 -18.24
C LEU A 198 30.54 11.93 -16.98
N THR A 199 30.26 13.21 -17.12
CA THR A 199 30.09 14.12 -15.98
C THR A 199 28.70 14.01 -15.38
N TYR A 200 28.54 14.37 -14.11
CA TYR A 200 27.28 14.41 -13.38
C TYR A 200 27.30 15.50 -12.31
N ARG A 201 26.13 15.86 -11.80
CA ARG A 201 25.97 16.87 -10.75
C ARG A 201 25.93 16.20 -9.37
N ARG A 202 26.53 16.83 -8.37
CA ARG A 202 26.37 16.43 -6.96
C ARG A 202 25.34 17.33 -6.31
N ASP A 203 24.31 16.72 -5.71
CA ASP A 203 23.24 17.43 -5.04
C ASP A 203 23.65 17.77 -3.60
N SER A 204 23.83 19.05 -3.30
CA SER A 204 24.17 19.56 -1.96
C SER A 204 23.08 19.26 -0.91
N SER A 205 21.81 19.05 -1.31
CA SER A 205 20.74 18.70 -0.37
C SER A 205 20.88 17.30 0.24
N ASN A 206 21.65 16.41 -0.40
CA ASN A 206 21.99 15.09 0.14
C ASN A 206 22.94 15.18 1.35
N GLU A 207 23.48 16.35 1.65
CA GLU A 207 24.38 16.55 2.77
C GLU A 207 23.68 16.87 4.10
N LYS A 208 22.39 17.22 4.10
CA LYS A 208 21.66 17.58 5.31
C LYS A 208 21.20 16.34 6.10
N PRO A 209 21.62 16.19 7.39
CA PRO A 209 21.33 15.00 8.19
C PRO A 209 19.89 14.92 8.73
N LEU A 210 19.02 15.85 8.34
CA LEU A 210 17.66 16.00 8.87
C LEU A 210 16.71 14.81 8.62
N TYR A 211 17.07 13.89 7.73
CA TYR A 211 16.18 12.81 7.31
C TYR A 211 16.71 11.44 7.70
N HIS A 212 15.85 10.55 8.21
CA HIS A 212 16.22 9.19 8.60
C HIS A 212 16.99 8.43 7.50
N ARG A 213 16.61 8.62 6.23
CA ARG A 213 17.29 7.99 5.10
C ARG A 213 18.73 8.49 4.92
N ASN A 214 18.97 9.79 5.08
CA ASN A 214 20.31 10.38 5.01
C ASN A 214 21.21 9.89 6.15
N ARG A 215 20.64 9.70 7.36
CA ARG A 215 21.37 9.12 8.49
C ARG A 215 21.75 7.66 8.23
N ILE A 216 20.84 6.85 7.70
CA ILE A 216 21.16 5.47 7.30
C ILE A 216 22.28 5.45 6.29
N ARG A 217 22.22 6.30 5.24
CA ARG A 217 23.24 6.41 4.19
C ARG A 217 24.61 6.83 4.71
N LYS A 218 24.65 7.83 5.61
CA LYS A 218 25.89 8.46 6.05
C LYS A 218 26.50 7.84 7.31
N GLU A 219 25.69 7.36 8.21
CA GLU A 219 26.13 6.89 9.53
C GLU A 219 26.09 5.36 9.62
N LEU A 220 24.99 4.72 9.24
CA LEU A 220 24.78 3.29 9.49
C LEU A 220 25.34 2.40 8.38
N LEU A 221 25.00 2.68 7.13
CA LEU A 221 25.42 1.85 5.99
C LEU A 221 26.96 1.77 5.86
N PRO A 222 27.76 2.84 6.07
CA PRO A 222 29.23 2.74 6.09
C PRO A 222 29.77 1.87 7.22
N VAL A 223 29.10 1.82 8.38
CA VAL A 223 29.49 0.90 9.47
C VAL A 223 29.23 -0.54 9.07
N ILE A 224 28.04 -0.81 8.52
CA ILE A 224 27.66 -2.15 8.04
C ILE A 224 28.63 -2.63 6.96
N THR A 225 28.95 -1.79 5.97
CA THR A 225 29.88 -2.18 4.87
C THR A 225 31.32 -2.38 5.33
N ARG A 226 31.75 -1.72 6.39
CA ARG A 226 33.06 -2.01 7.01
C ARG A 226 33.10 -3.39 7.67
N LEU A 227 31.98 -3.81 8.28
CA LEU A 227 31.86 -5.13 8.91
C LEU A 227 31.64 -6.24 7.86
N ALA A 228 30.89 -5.93 6.82
CA ALA A 228 30.55 -6.84 5.74
C ALA A 228 30.60 -6.09 4.40
N PRO A 229 31.72 -6.14 3.67
CA PRO A 229 31.90 -5.37 2.41
C PRO A 229 30.81 -5.62 1.37
N ASP A 230 30.26 -6.83 1.29
CA ASP A 230 29.18 -7.20 0.37
C ASP A 230 27.75 -6.93 0.91
N ALA A 231 27.62 -6.18 2.02
CA ALA A 231 26.34 -5.99 2.70
C ALA A 231 25.25 -5.38 1.80
N VAL A 232 25.58 -4.43 0.93
CA VAL A 232 24.63 -3.83 -0.02
C VAL A 232 24.03 -4.88 -0.93
N ARG A 233 24.86 -5.73 -1.52
CA ARG A 233 24.41 -6.84 -2.40
C ARG A 233 23.66 -7.91 -1.61
N ALA A 234 24.11 -8.20 -0.37
CA ALA A 234 23.42 -9.15 0.50
C ALA A 234 22.00 -8.67 0.84
N LEU A 235 21.83 -7.40 1.24
CA LEU A 235 20.53 -6.81 1.51
C LEU A 235 19.63 -6.76 0.26
N GLN A 236 20.21 -6.47 -0.90
CA GLN A 236 19.47 -6.48 -2.17
C GLN A 236 18.99 -7.90 -2.52
N ARG A 237 19.86 -8.93 -2.45
CA ARG A 237 19.48 -10.32 -2.66
C ARG A 237 18.39 -10.78 -1.68
N GLN A 238 18.52 -10.42 -0.40
CA GLN A 238 17.53 -10.75 0.62
C GLN A 238 16.17 -10.11 0.31
N ALA A 239 16.16 -8.86 -0.16
CA ALA A 239 14.94 -8.18 -0.57
C ALA A 239 14.27 -8.87 -1.78
N ASP A 240 15.05 -9.41 -2.71
CA ASP A 240 14.53 -10.14 -3.87
C ASP A 240 13.86 -11.45 -3.45
N LEU A 241 14.53 -12.26 -2.61
CA LEU A 241 13.96 -13.50 -2.07
C LEU A 241 12.65 -13.24 -1.31
N LEU A 242 12.67 -12.26 -0.41
CA LEU A 242 11.47 -11.88 0.35
C LEU A 242 10.36 -11.35 -0.55
N ARG A 243 10.68 -10.77 -1.70
CA ARG A 243 9.67 -10.29 -2.66
C ARG A 243 8.98 -11.46 -3.35
N GLU A 244 9.72 -12.48 -3.73
CA GLU A 244 9.16 -13.70 -4.34
C GLU A 244 8.21 -14.40 -3.36
N ASP A 245 8.64 -14.58 -2.10
CA ASP A 245 7.80 -15.15 -1.04
C ASP A 245 6.55 -14.30 -0.78
N GLU A 246 6.69 -12.96 -0.76
CA GLU A 246 5.58 -12.03 -0.54
C GLU A 246 4.59 -12.04 -1.71
N GLN A 247 5.06 -12.16 -2.95
CA GLN A 247 4.20 -12.29 -4.14
C GLN A 247 3.38 -13.58 -4.08
N TYR A 248 4.00 -14.71 -3.75
CA TYR A 248 3.32 -16.00 -3.60
C TYR A 248 2.23 -15.93 -2.52
N LEU A 249 2.57 -15.45 -1.33
CA LEU A 249 1.62 -15.30 -0.22
C LEU A 249 0.52 -14.27 -0.50
N THR A 250 0.80 -13.26 -1.31
CA THR A 250 -0.19 -12.29 -1.76
C THR A 250 -1.17 -12.94 -2.75
N GLY A 251 -0.68 -13.80 -3.66
CA GLY A 251 -1.53 -14.60 -4.54
C GLY A 251 -2.53 -15.44 -3.76
N ILE A 252 -2.05 -16.25 -2.81
CA ILE A 252 -2.91 -17.04 -1.90
C ILE A 252 -3.90 -16.16 -1.14
N THR A 253 -3.44 -15.01 -0.63
CA THR A 253 -4.32 -14.09 0.10
C THR A 253 -5.44 -13.56 -0.78
N ASN A 254 -5.16 -13.22 -2.04
CA ASN A 254 -6.16 -12.73 -2.99
C ASN A 254 -7.20 -13.82 -3.34
N GLU A 255 -6.78 -15.07 -3.43
CA GLU A 255 -7.68 -16.21 -3.59
C GLU A 255 -8.59 -16.38 -2.37
N LEU A 256 -8.01 -16.32 -1.17
CA LEU A 256 -8.79 -16.37 0.07
C LEU A 256 -9.77 -15.21 0.20
N VAL A 257 -9.40 -14.00 -0.18
CA VAL A 257 -10.32 -12.85 -0.20
C VAL A 257 -11.50 -13.14 -1.13
N ARG A 258 -11.26 -13.64 -2.34
CA ARG A 258 -12.32 -13.98 -3.29
C ARG A 258 -13.23 -15.10 -2.79
N ALA A 259 -12.68 -16.09 -2.10
CA ALA A 259 -13.42 -17.25 -1.60
C ALA A 259 -14.19 -16.96 -0.30
N LEU A 260 -13.63 -16.20 0.63
CA LEU A 260 -14.12 -16.09 2.00
C LEU A 260 -14.74 -14.73 2.34
N VAL A 261 -14.51 -13.68 1.53
CA VAL A 261 -15.09 -12.36 1.78
C VAL A 261 -16.33 -12.19 0.92
N SER A 262 -17.49 -12.25 1.55
CA SER A 262 -18.76 -11.92 0.91
C SER A 262 -19.14 -10.46 1.15
N HIS A 263 -19.98 -9.89 0.29
CA HIS A 263 -20.48 -8.53 0.39
C HIS A 263 -22.00 -8.55 0.45
N ASP A 264 -22.58 -7.75 1.35
CA ASP A 264 -24.02 -7.53 1.32
C ASP A 264 -24.40 -6.40 0.33
N SER A 265 -25.71 -6.17 0.16
CA SER A 265 -26.24 -5.13 -0.74
C SER A 265 -25.80 -3.70 -0.38
N ARG A 266 -25.26 -3.49 0.82
CA ARG A 266 -24.75 -2.20 1.33
C ARG A 266 -23.23 -2.11 1.23
N GLY A 267 -22.55 -3.11 0.63
CA GLY A 267 -21.11 -3.17 0.52
C GLY A 267 -20.37 -3.55 1.82
N VAL A 268 -21.11 -4.02 2.84
CA VAL A 268 -20.50 -4.51 4.09
C VAL A 268 -19.82 -5.85 3.82
N GLN A 269 -18.55 -5.95 4.15
CA GLN A 269 -17.79 -7.19 4.00
C GLN A 269 -18.08 -8.13 5.18
N ARG A 270 -18.20 -9.42 4.87
CA ARG A 270 -18.44 -10.47 5.86
C ARG A 270 -17.43 -11.59 5.65
N VAL A 271 -16.89 -12.10 6.76
CA VAL A 271 -15.98 -13.25 6.78
C VAL A 271 -16.50 -14.25 7.80
N ASP A 272 -16.73 -15.49 7.38
CA ASP A 272 -17.15 -16.57 8.26
C ASP A 272 -16.08 -16.83 9.33
N ARG A 273 -16.53 -16.98 10.58
CA ARG A 273 -15.64 -17.17 11.74
C ARG A 273 -14.98 -18.53 11.74
N GLN A 274 -15.74 -19.59 11.46
CA GLN A 274 -15.25 -20.96 11.55
C GLN A 274 -14.15 -21.19 10.52
N THR A 275 -14.43 -20.85 9.27
CA THR A 275 -13.47 -20.94 8.17
C THR A 275 -12.22 -20.09 8.44
N PHE A 276 -12.39 -18.89 9.01
CA PHE A 276 -11.25 -18.03 9.36
C PHE A 276 -10.34 -18.65 10.42
N VAL A 277 -10.92 -19.26 11.46
CA VAL A 277 -10.15 -19.87 12.58
C VAL A 277 -9.31 -21.07 12.12
N GLU A 278 -9.76 -21.80 11.12
CA GLU A 278 -9.06 -22.94 10.52
C GLU A 278 -7.83 -22.53 9.68
N LEU A 279 -7.76 -21.28 9.25
CA LEU A 279 -6.61 -20.78 8.47
C LEU A 279 -5.33 -20.77 9.33
N PRO A 280 -4.15 -21.03 8.72
CA PRO A 280 -2.86 -20.73 9.34
C PRO A 280 -2.76 -19.26 9.78
N VAL A 281 -2.10 -19.01 10.92
CA VAL A 281 -1.98 -17.67 11.53
C VAL A 281 -1.46 -16.61 10.55
N ALA A 282 -0.52 -17.00 9.68
CA ALA A 282 0.03 -16.10 8.66
C ALA A 282 -1.07 -15.63 7.69
N LEU A 283 -1.94 -16.53 7.26
CA LEU A 283 -3.04 -16.23 6.33
C LEU A 283 -4.17 -15.47 7.02
N GLN A 284 -4.48 -15.79 8.29
CA GLN A 284 -5.43 -15.00 9.10
C GLN A 284 -5.00 -13.51 9.15
N ARG A 285 -3.72 -13.25 9.44
CA ARG A 285 -3.16 -11.89 9.49
C ARG A 285 -3.24 -11.18 8.15
N ARG A 286 -2.97 -11.89 7.07
CA ARG A 286 -3.01 -11.36 5.70
C ARG A 286 -4.44 -11.05 5.26
N LEU A 287 -5.37 -11.96 5.51
CA LEU A 287 -6.79 -11.78 5.18
C LEU A 287 -7.36 -10.55 5.92
N VAL A 288 -7.13 -10.43 7.24
CA VAL A 288 -7.54 -9.26 8.01
C VAL A 288 -6.95 -7.97 7.43
N ARG A 289 -5.64 -7.98 7.09
CA ARG A 289 -4.98 -6.82 6.50
C ARG A 289 -5.55 -6.46 5.12
N ALA A 290 -5.85 -7.45 4.29
CA ALA A 290 -6.45 -7.25 2.98
C ALA A 290 -7.85 -6.63 3.08
N VAL A 291 -8.70 -7.16 3.97
CA VAL A 291 -10.03 -6.60 4.23
C VAL A 291 -9.94 -5.17 4.76
N LEU A 292 -9.06 -4.89 5.73
CA LEU A 292 -8.92 -3.55 6.30
C LEU A 292 -8.40 -2.50 5.30
N ARG A 293 -7.62 -2.91 4.29
CA ARG A 293 -7.11 -1.99 3.24
C ARG A 293 -8.22 -1.36 2.42
N THR A 294 -9.37 -2.01 2.28
CA THR A 294 -10.51 -1.43 1.55
C THR A 294 -11.14 -0.23 2.25
N TYR A 295 -10.84 -0.05 3.54
CA TYR A 295 -11.35 1.05 4.38
C TYR A 295 -10.26 2.10 4.71
N ASP A 296 -9.01 1.90 4.29
CA ASP A 296 -7.89 2.75 4.71
C ASP A 296 -7.07 3.30 3.53
N ASP A 297 -7.42 4.48 3.08
CA ASP A 297 -6.72 5.20 2.01
C ASP A 297 -5.25 5.55 2.36
N VAL A 298 -4.87 5.46 3.64
CA VAL A 298 -3.56 5.95 4.14
C VAL A 298 -2.66 4.81 4.64
N GLY A 299 -3.10 3.54 4.58
CA GLY A 299 -2.32 2.36 4.98
C GLY A 299 -2.02 2.25 6.48
N ARG A 300 -2.71 3.01 7.34
CA ARG A 300 -2.51 3.02 8.81
C ARG A 300 -3.31 1.94 9.55
N ALA A 301 -4.42 1.46 8.97
CA ALA A 301 -5.27 0.42 9.57
C ALA A 301 -4.59 -0.95 9.63
N SER A 302 -3.45 -1.12 8.98
CA SER A 302 -2.75 -2.40 8.89
C SER A 302 -1.62 -2.59 9.90
N SER A 303 -1.56 -1.80 10.98
CA SER A 303 -0.57 -2.03 12.05
C SER A 303 -0.78 -3.40 12.70
N VAL A 304 0.30 -4.03 13.15
CA VAL A 304 0.26 -5.35 13.81
C VAL A 304 -0.75 -5.35 14.96
N ARG A 305 -0.81 -4.28 15.76
CA ARG A 305 -1.76 -4.16 16.88
C ARG A 305 -3.21 -4.22 16.41
N VAL A 306 -3.55 -3.50 15.35
CA VAL A 306 -4.91 -3.50 14.79
C VAL A 306 -5.27 -4.88 14.24
N VAL A 307 -4.39 -5.48 13.45
CA VAL A 307 -4.58 -6.83 12.90
C VAL A 307 -4.81 -7.86 14.00
N GLU A 308 -3.99 -7.84 15.06
CA GLU A 308 -4.14 -8.76 16.19
C GLU A 308 -5.41 -8.49 17.01
N SER A 309 -5.86 -7.23 17.11
CA SER A 309 -7.12 -6.90 17.77
C SER A 309 -8.31 -7.45 16.98
N VAL A 310 -8.32 -7.35 15.67
CA VAL A 310 -9.35 -7.96 14.81
C VAL A 310 -9.29 -9.49 14.89
N ARG A 311 -8.11 -10.09 14.81
CA ARG A 311 -7.95 -11.55 14.98
C ARG A 311 -8.53 -12.02 16.33
N ARG A 312 -8.34 -11.26 17.41
CA ARG A 312 -8.90 -11.60 18.72
C ARG A 312 -10.42 -11.65 18.73
N ILE A 313 -11.10 -10.82 17.92
CA ILE A 313 -12.56 -10.90 17.74
C ILE A 313 -12.94 -12.23 17.13
N PHE A 314 -12.26 -12.69 16.08
CA PHE A 314 -12.52 -14.00 15.47
C PHE A 314 -12.28 -15.16 16.47
N LEU A 315 -11.18 -15.11 17.19
CA LEU A 315 -10.75 -16.24 18.05
C LEU A 315 -11.52 -16.31 19.35
N LYS A 316 -11.73 -15.19 20.02
CA LYS A 316 -12.21 -15.11 21.42
C LYS A 316 -13.44 -14.22 21.59
N GLY A 317 -13.93 -13.57 20.54
CA GLY A 317 -15.09 -12.68 20.64
C GLY A 317 -16.37 -13.44 20.99
N ARG A 318 -17.25 -12.80 21.76
CA ARG A 318 -18.63 -13.21 21.95
C ARG A 318 -19.50 -12.52 20.89
N SER A 319 -20.67 -13.09 20.57
CA SER A 319 -21.61 -12.42 19.66
C SER A 319 -21.91 -11.00 20.15
N GLY A 320 -21.90 -10.03 19.23
CA GLY A 320 -22.00 -8.60 19.54
C GLY A 320 -20.67 -7.90 19.87
N ALA A 321 -19.53 -8.62 19.93
CA ALA A 321 -18.23 -7.99 20.12
C ALA A 321 -17.93 -6.98 19.03
N ARG A 322 -17.51 -5.76 19.42
CA ARG A 322 -17.28 -4.61 18.51
C ARG A 322 -15.87 -4.05 18.67
N LEU A 323 -15.30 -3.62 17.55
CA LEU A 323 -14.03 -2.87 17.52
C LEU A 323 -14.18 -1.70 16.56
N SER A 324 -14.18 -0.49 17.10
CA SER A 324 -14.20 0.73 16.31
C SER A 324 -12.76 1.11 15.93
N LEU A 325 -12.47 1.13 14.65
CA LEU A 325 -11.25 1.64 14.06
C LEU A 325 -11.55 3.00 13.43
N ARG A 326 -10.51 3.77 13.12
CA ARG A 326 -10.68 5.13 12.59
C ARG A 326 -11.53 5.19 11.30
N GLN A 327 -11.49 4.16 10.48
CA GLN A 327 -12.15 4.13 9.16
C GLN A 327 -12.98 2.86 8.95
N ALA A 328 -13.00 1.95 9.93
CA ALA A 328 -13.77 0.72 9.85
C ALA A 328 -14.40 0.40 11.20
N LEU A 329 -15.59 -0.16 11.17
CA LEU A 329 -16.26 -0.79 12.30
C LEU A 329 -16.26 -2.30 12.07
N VAL A 330 -15.74 -3.05 13.04
CA VAL A 330 -15.66 -4.52 13.01
C VAL A 330 -16.61 -5.08 14.06
N ILE A 331 -17.50 -5.96 13.67
CA ILE A 331 -18.53 -6.55 14.56
C ILE A 331 -18.57 -8.06 14.33
N LEU A 332 -18.55 -8.85 15.41
CA LEU A 332 -18.87 -10.28 15.35
C LEU A 332 -20.39 -10.46 15.54
N ASP A 333 -21.06 -10.99 14.51
CA ASP A 333 -22.49 -11.18 14.49
C ASP A 333 -22.84 -12.54 13.85
N GLN A 334 -23.65 -13.36 14.54
CA GLN A 334 -24.17 -14.63 14.05
C GLN A 334 -23.11 -15.54 13.37
N GLY A 335 -21.93 -15.68 14.00
CA GLY A 335 -20.88 -16.55 13.49
C GLY A 335 -20.00 -15.96 12.38
N ALA A 336 -20.25 -14.73 11.95
CA ALA A 336 -19.43 -14.02 10.97
C ALA A 336 -18.91 -12.69 11.52
N VAL A 337 -17.71 -12.27 11.08
CA VAL A 337 -17.19 -10.94 11.36
C VAL A 337 -17.52 -10.02 10.20
N ARG A 338 -18.20 -8.92 10.51
CA ARG A 338 -18.62 -7.89 9.58
C ARG A 338 -17.67 -6.71 9.67
N PHE A 339 -17.35 -6.16 8.50
CA PHE A 339 -16.54 -4.96 8.35
C PHE A 339 -17.36 -3.93 7.57
N SER A 340 -17.49 -2.75 8.13
CA SER A 340 -18.19 -1.63 7.50
C SER A 340 -17.36 -0.36 7.61
N SER A 341 -17.65 0.64 6.78
CA SER A 341 -17.02 1.95 6.90
C SER A 341 -17.30 2.53 8.28
N GLY A 342 -16.26 2.93 8.98
CA GLY A 342 -16.38 3.74 10.20
C GLY A 342 -16.73 5.17 9.77
N ALA A 343 -17.90 5.65 10.14
CA ALA A 343 -18.28 7.03 9.91
C ALA A 343 -17.22 7.96 10.51
N ARG A 344 -16.54 8.74 9.65
CA ARG A 344 -15.75 9.87 10.11
C ARG A 344 -16.71 10.82 10.82
N GLY A 345 -16.65 10.82 12.16
CA GLY A 345 -17.15 11.94 12.93
C GLY A 345 -18.56 12.43 12.55
N ASP A 346 -19.49 11.51 12.31
CA ASP A 346 -20.88 11.83 12.45
C ASP A 346 -21.28 11.51 13.91
N HIS A 347 -20.85 12.40 14.79
CA HIS A 347 -21.65 12.73 15.95
C HIS A 347 -22.89 13.54 15.51
N GLY A 348 -23.47 13.22 14.36
CA GLY A 348 -24.59 13.93 13.83
C GLY A 348 -24.93 13.45 12.44
N HIS A 349 -25.49 12.29 12.34
CA HIS A 349 -26.43 11.65 11.46
C HIS A 349 -26.21 10.12 11.54
N GLU A 350 -26.24 9.50 12.72
CA GLU A 350 -27.29 8.52 12.87
C GLU A 350 -28.50 9.23 12.30
N THR A 351 -28.78 9.00 11.01
CA THR A 351 -30.13 9.21 10.52
C THR A 351 -30.97 8.62 11.58
N ASP A 352 -31.54 9.48 12.24
CA ASP A 352 -32.58 9.48 13.24
C ASP A 352 -33.49 8.24 13.18
N SER A 353 -32.88 7.05 13.25
CA SER A 353 -33.48 5.88 13.87
C SER A 353 -33.59 6.12 15.39
N ARG A 354 -33.08 7.29 15.88
CA ARG A 354 -33.33 7.80 17.22
C ARG A 354 -34.57 8.63 17.30
N GLN A 355 -35.25 8.95 16.21
CA GLN A 355 -36.67 9.40 16.24
C GLN A 355 -37.66 8.24 16.26
N GLY A 356 -37.29 6.99 15.89
CA GLY A 356 -37.96 5.79 16.36
C GLY A 356 -37.69 5.49 17.84
N LYS A 357 -37.09 6.43 18.53
CA LYS A 357 -36.86 6.41 19.97
C LYS A 357 -38.19 6.57 20.70
N LYS A 358 -38.47 5.59 21.52
CA LYS A 358 -39.33 5.68 22.67
C LYS A 358 -40.82 5.39 22.48
N GLU A 359 -41.31 5.15 21.35
CA GLU A 359 -42.67 4.63 21.28
C GLU A 359 -42.62 3.11 21.38
N ALA A 360 -42.70 2.64 22.62
CA ALA A 360 -43.11 1.28 22.86
C ALA A 360 -44.48 1.13 22.18
N LEU A 361 -44.58 0.30 21.14
CA LEU A 361 -45.83 0.04 20.45
C LEU A 361 -46.66 -0.87 21.34
N PRO A 362 -47.89 -0.48 21.68
CA PRO A 362 -48.79 -1.36 22.40
C PRO A 362 -49.12 -2.57 21.53
N LEU A 363 -49.09 -3.75 22.13
CA LEU A 363 -49.49 -5.01 21.52
C LEU A 363 -50.84 -5.47 22.13
N PRO A 364 -51.99 -5.05 21.62
CA PRO A 364 -53.26 -5.61 22.04
C PRO A 364 -53.27 -7.12 21.78
N VAL A 365 -53.97 -7.87 22.59
CA VAL A 365 -54.12 -9.32 22.44
C VAL A 365 -55.57 -9.66 22.18
N PRO A 366 -55.91 -10.30 21.04
CA PRO A 366 -55.06 -10.64 19.90
C PRO A 366 -54.84 -9.45 18.96
N SER A 367 -53.63 -9.37 18.33
CA SER A 367 -53.38 -8.33 17.33
C SER A 367 -52.24 -8.71 16.36
N THR A 368 -52.16 -7.92 15.28
CA THR A 368 -51.07 -7.93 14.33
C THR A 368 -50.56 -6.49 14.18
N VAL A 369 -49.32 -6.25 14.52
CA VAL A 369 -48.70 -4.93 14.51
C VAL A 369 -47.50 -4.92 13.58
N TYR A 370 -47.41 -3.91 12.74
CA TYR A 370 -46.23 -3.70 11.89
C TYR A 370 -45.17 -2.87 12.64
N TRP A 371 -43.97 -3.40 12.71
CA TRP A 371 -42.86 -2.71 13.32
C TRP A 371 -42.31 -1.64 12.35
N ALA A 372 -42.52 -0.39 12.67
CA ALA A 372 -42.05 0.74 11.86
C ALA A 372 -40.49 0.69 11.70
N GLY A 373 -40.02 0.71 10.45
CA GLY A 373 -38.59 0.74 10.10
C GLY A 373 -37.94 -0.61 9.85
N THR A 374 -38.59 -1.76 10.07
CA THR A 374 -37.96 -3.09 9.86
C THR A 374 -38.69 -3.95 8.81
N ASN A 375 -39.84 -3.53 8.31
CA ASN A 375 -40.71 -4.34 7.44
C ASN A 375 -41.14 -5.70 8.07
N GLN A 376 -41.11 -5.79 9.41
CA GLN A 376 -41.49 -6.98 10.15
C GLN A 376 -42.88 -6.84 10.73
N GLN A 377 -43.62 -7.95 10.70
CA GLN A 377 -44.96 -8.06 11.26
C GLN A 377 -44.87 -8.88 12.55
N ILE A 378 -45.44 -8.35 13.62
CA ILE A 378 -45.57 -9.04 14.92
C ILE A 378 -47.01 -9.42 15.10
N GLN A 379 -47.29 -10.73 15.17
CA GLN A 379 -48.60 -11.27 15.43
C GLN A 379 -48.68 -11.79 16.89
N VAL A 380 -49.67 -11.37 17.62
CA VAL A 380 -49.91 -11.79 19.02
C VAL A 380 -51.25 -12.45 19.09
N GLN A 381 -51.32 -13.63 19.71
CA GLN A 381 -52.54 -14.38 19.89
C GLN A 381 -52.52 -15.17 21.20
N LEU A 382 -53.70 -15.32 21.84
CA LEU A 382 -53.86 -16.24 22.95
C LEU A 382 -54.11 -17.65 22.43
N MET A 383 -53.45 -18.63 23.02
CA MET A 383 -53.65 -20.03 22.71
C MET A 383 -53.59 -20.90 23.97
N THR A 384 -54.09 -22.10 23.89
CA THR A 384 -53.95 -23.06 24.97
C THR A 384 -52.50 -23.51 25.11
N ARG A 385 -52.08 -23.88 26.31
CA ARG A 385 -50.72 -24.37 26.60
C ARG A 385 -50.33 -25.53 25.66
N ARG A 386 -51.25 -26.44 25.40
CA ARG A 386 -51.05 -27.58 24.50
C ARG A 386 -50.76 -27.13 23.06
N ALA A 387 -51.51 -26.17 22.55
CA ALA A 387 -51.26 -25.61 21.22
C ALA A 387 -49.92 -24.87 21.12
N ALA A 388 -49.51 -24.16 22.19
CA ALA A 388 -48.22 -23.48 22.25
C ALA A 388 -47.05 -24.48 22.27
N GLU A 389 -47.21 -25.63 22.97
CA GLU A 389 -46.20 -26.68 23.03
C GLU A 389 -46.05 -27.41 21.67
N GLU A 390 -47.17 -27.60 20.93
CA GLU A 390 -47.17 -28.19 19.60
C GLU A 390 -46.49 -27.26 18.57
N MET A 391 -46.78 -25.95 18.61
CA MET A 391 -46.10 -24.96 17.76
C MET A 391 -44.64 -24.77 18.07
N GLY A 392 -44.23 -24.83 19.35
CA GLY A 392 -42.84 -24.71 19.79
C GLY A 392 -41.93 -25.86 19.36
N ARG A 393 -42.50 -26.99 18.93
CA ARG A 393 -41.76 -28.15 18.38
C ARG A 393 -41.42 -28.00 16.89
N ALA A 394 -42.04 -27.05 16.19
CA ALA A 394 -41.69 -26.74 14.81
C ALA A 394 -40.51 -25.72 14.82
N PRO A 395 -39.48 -25.90 13.99
CA PRO A 395 -38.38 -24.97 13.91
C PRO A 395 -38.77 -23.72 13.13
N SER A 396 -39.65 -22.89 13.69
CA SER A 396 -40.05 -21.60 13.13
C SER A 396 -39.23 -20.51 13.81
N GLN A 397 -38.35 -19.89 13.04
CA GLN A 397 -37.59 -18.73 13.49
C GLN A 397 -38.55 -17.59 13.85
N GLY A 398 -38.50 -17.11 15.08
CA GLY A 398 -39.18 -15.92 15.53
C GLY A 398 -40.45 -16.13 16.35
N LEU A 399 -40.78 -17.37 16.80
CA LEU A 399 -41.90 -17.61 17.73
C LEU A 399 -41.39 -17.52 19.19
N VAL A 400 -42.08 -16.72 19.98
CA VAL A 400 -41.85 -16.63 21.43
C VAL A 400 -43.18 -16.78 22.15
N SER A 401 -43.29 -17.68 23.12
CA SER A 401 -44.50 -17.87 23.93
C SER A 401 -44.25 -17.40 25.37
N PHE A 402 -45.27 -16.77 25.93
CA PHE A 402 -45.31 -16.32 27.32
C PHE A 402 -46.50 -16.90 28.02
N ASP A 403 -46.36 -17.12 29.31
CA ASP A 403 -47.48 -17.51 30.19
C ASP A 403 -48.38 -16.27 30.40
N ALA A 404 -49.59 -16.32 29.90
CA ALA A 404 -50.54 -15.18 29.92
C ALA A 404 -50.85 -14.75 31.37
N ASP A 405 -50.87 -15.67 32.30
CA ASP A 405 -51.17 -15.40 33.75
C ASP A 405 -49.98 -14.68 34.43
N ARG A 406 -48.85 -14.62 33.82
CA ARG A 406 -47.64 -13.96 34.33
C ARG A 406 -47.22 -12.68 33.61
N VAL A 407 -48.01 -12.28 32.64
CA VAL A 407 -47.73 -11.08 31.84
C VAL A 407 -48.79 -10.04 32.14
N SER A 408 -48.38 -8.87 32.62
CA SER A 408 -49.29 -7.75 32.88
C SER A 408 -49.57 -6.95 31.61
N GLU A 409 -50.84 -6.63 31.35
CA GLU A 409 -51.24 -5.71 30.28
C GLU A 409 -51.02 -4.23 30.69
N PRO A 410 -50.70 -3.34 29.75
CA PRO A 410 -50.58 -3.57 28.30
C PRO A 410 -49.22 -4.14 27.90
N LEU A 411 -49.19 -5.09 26.96
CA LEU A 411 -47.95 -5.55 26.34
C LEU A 411 -47.39 -4.45 25.45
N LEU A 412 -46.09 -4.26 25.56
CA LEU A 412 -45.37 -3.27 24.77
C LEU A 412 -44.20 -3.93 24.03
N VAL A 413 -44.03 -3.63 22.75
CA VAL A 413 -42.82 -3.99 22.00
C VAL A 413 -41.98 -2.75 21.78
N ARG A 414 -40.70 -2.86 22.05
CA ARG A 414 -39.68 -1.82 21.83
C ARG A 414 -38.38 -2.39 21.42
N ALA A 415 -37.50 -1.57 20.83
CA ALA A 415 -36.13 -1.95 20.58
C ALA A 415 -35.38 -2.19 21.88
N TRP A 416 -34.40 -3.13 21.85
CA TRP A 416 -33.50 -3.42 22.95
C TRP A 416 -32.78 -2.16 23.44
N GLN A 417 -32.73 -1.98 24.77
CA GLN A 417 -32.03 -0.85 25.40
C GLN A 417 -30.88 -1.36 26.30
N THR A 418 -29.87 -0.51 26.47
CA THR A 418 -28.75 -0.83 27.38
C THR A 418 -29.31 -0.99 28.81
N GLY A 419 -29.05 -2.14 29.42
CA GLY A 419 -29.57 -2.50 30.75
C GLY A 419 -30.73 -3.49 30.72
N ASP A 420 -31.31 -3.76 29.57
CA ASP A 420 -32.34 -4.79 29.44
C ASP A 420 -31.77 -6.17 29.76
N ARG A 421 -32.50 -6.96 30.51
CA ARG A 421 -32.19 -8.35 30.84
C ARG A 421 -33.28 -9.25 30.33
N PHE A 422 -32.90 -10.31 29.66
CA PHE A 422 -33.82 -11.37 29.25
C PHE A 422 -33.42 -12.66 29.93
N SER A 423 -34.37 -13.26 30.68
CA SER A 423 -34.17 -14.58 31.33
C SER A 423 -35.13 -15.55 30.67
N PRO A 424 -34.67 -16.41 29.74
CA PRO A 424 -35.54 -17.42 29.13
C PRO A 424 -36.00 -18.43 30.19
N HIS A 425 -37.25 -18.89 30.07
CA HIS A 425 -37.78 -19.92 30.94
C HIS A 425 -36.97 -21.23 30.73
N GLY A 426 -36.40 -21.79 31.83
CA GLY A 426 -35.65 -23.04 31.82
C GLY A 426 -34.11 -22.93 31.81
N MET A 427 -33.56 -21.72 31.76
CA MET A 427 -32.10 -21.52 32.08
C MET A 427 -31.92 -21.13 33.53
N LYS A 428 -31.20 -22.01 34.29
CA LYS A 428 -30.70 -21.69 35.63
C LYS A 428 -29.46 -20.79 35.56
#